data_372adf75e7d05890c6c85410f775ab7d
#
_entry.id   372adf75e7d05890c6c85410f775ab7d
#
_cell.length_a   1.000
_cell.length_b   1.000
_cell.length_c   1.000
_cell.angle_alpha   90.00
_cell.angle_beta   90.00
_cell.angle_gamma   90.00
#
_symmetry.space_group_name_H-M   'P 1'
#
loop_
_entity.id
_entity.type
_entity.pdbx_description
1 polymer ?
#
loop_
_entity_poly.entity_id
_entity_poly.type
_entity_poly.pdbx_seq_one_letter_code
_entity_poly.pdbx_strand_id
1 'polypeptide(L)'
;MKTDTLKKNIIINSSILSVLILIFSSCIFFIYYQKKNADEESNKINTETETIKNKTASIAGKASLAKKYKDLYSQIPLEKRTNLTGIKMDEINFKLKTIGDKFYITNREIKINVPENFKDEPFKLKTMNVLYTSVVLNFRSYTEDKAFLFLDEFLKSLNGYTILINIDIRKEKEYSSENLINISAGKGIGNVSTKAEFYWYSFKEDDKAKVGVSKIRSSQIKTENVIKQQ
;
A
#
# COMPACT_ATOMS: atom_id res chain seq x y z
N MET A 1 -33.83 89.10 -35.22
CA MET A 1 -33.28 88.02 -36.06
C MET A 1 -31.92 87.44 -35.59
N LYS A 2 -31.05 88.10 -34.85
CA LYS A 2 -29.75 87.57 -34.38
C LYS A 2 -29.85 86.70 -33.13
N THR A 3 -30.86 86.82 -32.27
CA THR A 3 -31.01 86.05 -31.01
C THR A 3 -31.49 84.62 -31.22
N ASP A 4 -32.27 84.30 -32.26
CA ASP A 4 -32.80 82.98 -32.53
C ASP A 4 -31.76 82.04 -33.14
N THR A 5 -30.88 82.59 -33.97
CA THR A 5 -29.72 81.82 -34.47
C THR A 5 -28.67 81.48 -33.37
N LEU A 6 -28.48 82.39 -32.45
CA LEU A 6 -27.62 82.17 -31.28
C LEU A 6 -28.20 81.04 -30.37
N LYS A 7 -29.46 81.06 -30.02
CA LYS A 7 -30.14 80.02 -29.24
C LYS A 7 -30.09 78.66 -29.94
N LYS A 8 -30.31 78.61 -31.26
CA LYS A 8 -30.27 77.39 -32.05
C LYS A 8 -28.84 76.76 -32.03
N ASN A 9 -27.80 77.57 -32.18
CA ASN A 9 -26.40 77.10 -32.11
C ASN A 9 -26.02 76.63 -30.73
N ILE A 10 -26.47 77.24 -29.64
CA ILE A 10 -26.25 76.80 -28.27
C ILE A 10 -26.90 75.45 -28.02
N ILE A 11 -28.15 75.23 -28.49
CA ILE A 11 -28.84 73.95 -28.32
C ILE A 11 -28.13 72.86 -29.10
N ILE A 12 -27.71 73.09 -30.34
CA ILE A 12 -26.97 72.14 -31.16
C ILE A 12 -25.64 71.74 -30.52
N ASN A 13 -24.84 72.72 -30.06
CA ASN A 13 -23.58 72.49 -29.44
C ASN A 13 -23.71 71.75 -28.09
N SER A 14 -24.78 72.07 -27.31
CA SER A 14 -25.08 71.35 -26.07
C SER A 14 -25.50 69.89 -26.36
N SER A 15 -26.29 69.66 -27.42
CA SER A 15 -26.66 68.32 -27.84
C SER A 15 -25.42 67.49 -28.27
N ILE A 16 -24.53 68.10 -29.06
CA ILE A 16 -23.28 67.41 -29.49
C ILE A 16 -22.39 67.09 -28.29
N LEU A 17 -22.27 68.02 -27.34
CA LEU A 17 -21.49 67.81 -26.12
C LEU A 17 -22.08 66.68 -25.28
N SER A 18 -23.40 66.58 -25.14
CA SER A 18 -24.09 65.50 -24.42
C SER A 18 -23.84 64.15 -25.06
N VAL A 19 -23.89 64.04 -26.39
CA VAL A 19 -23.61 62.80 -27.11
C VAL A 19 -22.14 62.38 -26.93
N LEU A 20 -21.21 63.33 -26.98
CA LEU A 20 -19.79 63.04 -26.73
C LEU A 20 -19.55 62.51 -25.30
N ILE A 21 -20.18 63.07 -24.28
CA ILE A 21 -20.08 62.60 -22.88
C ILE A 21 -20.61 61.18 -22.75
N LEU A 22 -21.73 60.82 -23.40
CA LEU A 22 -22.28 59.48 -23.40
C LEU A 22 -21.34 58.51 -24.08
N ILE A 23 -20.73 58.84 -25.20
CA ILE A 23 -19.74 57.98 -25.86
C ILE A 23 -18.52 57.72 -24.98
N PHE A 24 -17.96 58.80 -24.38
CA PHE A 24 -16.82 58.66 -23.47
C PHE A 24 -17.16 57.80 -22.24
N SER A 25 -18.31 58.00 -21.63
CA SER A 25 -18.78 57.22 -20.51
C SER A 25 -18.92 55.71 -20.87
N SER A 26 -19.47 55.42 -22.04
CA SER A 26 -19.61 54.07 -22.58
C SER A 26 -18.24 53.41 -22.82
N CYS A 27 -17.28 54.16 -23.39
CA CYS A 27 -15.91 53.65 -23.57
C CYS A 27 -15.21 53.32 -22.25
N ILE A 28 -15.33 54.22 -21.26
CA ILE A 28 -14.74 53.98 -19.93
C ILE A 28 -15.37 52.75 -19.27
N PHE A 29 -16.69 52.62 -19.35
CA PHE A 29 -17.39 51.45 -18.81
C PHE A 29 -16.97 50.17 -19.50
N PHE A 30 -16.80 50.16 -20.81
CA PHE A 30 -16.34 49.02 -21.57
C PHE A 30 -14.91 48.60 -21.18
N ILE A 31 -14.00 49.56 -21.07
CA ILE A 31 -12.61 49.29 -20.63
C ILE A 31 -12.58 48.71 -19.19
N TYR A 32 -13.39 49.28 -18.30
CA TYR A 32 -13.49 48.78 -16.93
C TYR A 32 -14.02 47.34 -16.88
N TYR A 33 -15.05 47.04 -17.69
CA TYR A 33 -15.64 45.71 -17.78
C TYR A 33 -14.63 44.68 -18.33
N GLN A 34 -13.93 45.04 -19.41
CA GLN A 34 -12.87 44.19 -19.99
C GLN A 34 -11.73 43.94 -18.99
N LYS A 35 -11.28 44.95 -18.26
CA LYS A 35 -10.26 44.79 -17.24
C LYS A 35 -10.73 43.88 -16.14
N LYS A 36 -11.93 43.99 -15.63
CA LYS A 36 -12.48 43.14 -14.59
C LYS A 36 -12.54 41.67 -15.05
N ASN A 37 -12.99 41.42 -16.27
CA ASN A 37 -13.03 40.06 -16.81
C ASN A 37 -11.63 39.45 -16.98
N ALA A 38 -10.65 40.23 -17.42
CA ALA A 38 -9.27 39.80 -17.54
C ALA A 38 -8.63 39.49 -16.17
N ASP A 39 -8.92 40.30 -15.13
CA ASP A 39 -8.45 40.08 -13.78
C ASP A 39 -9.07 38.78 -13.17
N GLU A 40 -10.36 38.54 -13.41
CA GLU A 40 -11.05 37.30 -12.98
C GLU A 40 -10.48 36.06 -13.67
N GLU A 41 -10.21 36.15 -14.95
CA GLU A 41 -9.61 35.04 -15.73
C GLU A 41 -8.16 34.78 -15.30
N SER A 42 -7.37 35.83 -15.07
CA SER A 42 -6.01 35.72 -14.54
C SER A 42 -5.99 35.07 -13.17
N ASN A 43 -6.91 35.43 -12.28
CA ASN A 43 -7.03 34.81 -10.95
C ASN A 43 -7.41 33.33 -11.03
N LYS A 44 -8.31 32.95 -11.94
CA LYS A 44 -8.64 31.54 -12.18
C LYS A 44 -7.44 30.74 -12.67
N ILE A 45 -6.71 31.26 -13.65
CA ILE A 45 -5.51 30.62 -14.20
C ILE A 45 -4.46 30.45 -13.10
N ASN A 46 -4.22 31.47 -12.27
CA ASN A 46 -3.27 31.38 -11.14
C ASN A 46 -3.68 30.29 -10.13
N THR A 47 -4.97 30.24 -9.76
CA THR A 47 -5.49 29.24 -8.81
C THR A 47 -5.37 27.82 -9.40
N GLU A 48 -5.69 27.63 -10.67
CA GLU A 48 -5.53 26.36 -11.36
C GLU A 48 -4.06 25.94 -11.46
N THR A 49 -3.18 26.89 -11.75
CA THR A 49 -1.72 26.65 -11.81
C THR A 49 -1.17 26.20 -10.47
N GLU A 50 -1.56 26.85 -9.37
CA GLU A 50 -1.17 26.43 -8.01
C GLU A 50 -1.73 25.03 -7.68
N THR A 51 -2.97 24.78 -8.03
CA THR A 51 -3.59 23.46 -7.82
C THR A 51 -2.86 22.37 -8.58
N ILE A 52 -2.49 22.61 -9.84
CA ILE A 52 -1.69 21.67 -10.65
C ILE A 52 -0.31 21.48 -10.05
N LYS A 53 0.37 22.54 -9.62
CA LYS A 53 1.68 22.48 -8.99
C LYS A 53 1.65 21.62 -7.72
N ASN A 54 0.65 21.83 -6.87
CA ASN A 54 0.47 21.06 -5.64
C ASN A 54 0.15 19.58 -5.92
N LYS A 55 -0.69 19.29 -6.90
CA LYS A 55 -0.96 17.91 -7.35
C LYS A 55 0.29 17.24 -7.91
N THR A 56 1.08 17.94 -8.70
CA THR A 56 2.33 17.43 -9.28
C THR A 56 3.36 17.10 -8.19
N ALA A 57 3.53 18.00 -7.21
CA ALA A 57 4.40 17.74 -6.06
C ALA A 57 3.95 16.52 -5.24
N SER A 58 2.64 16.39 -5.00
CA SER A 58 2.06 15.22 -4.32
C SER A 58 2.29 13.92 -5.12
N ILE A 59 2.14 13.95 -6.44
CA ILE A 59 2.39 12.78 -7.31
C ILE A 59 3.88 12.41 -7.29
N ALA A 60 4.78 13.38 -7.38
CA ALA A 60 6.22 13.15 -7.30
C ALA A 60 6.62 12.51 -5.96
N GLY A 61 6.07 12.99 -4.85
CA GLY A 61 6.25 12.39 -3.52
C GLY A 61 5.76 10.94 -3.45
N LYS A 62 4.57 10.66 -3.99
CA LYS A 62 4.03 9.30 -4.06
C LYS A 62 4.86 8.38 -4.95
N ALA A 63 5.36 8.88 -6.08
CA ALA A 63 6.22 8.11 -6.97
C ALA A 63 7.56 7.74 -6.31
N SER A 64 8.16 8.68 -5.56
CA SER A 64 9.37 8.43 -4.78
C SER A 64 9.16 7.37 -3.71
N LEU A 65 8.05 7.47 -2.94
CA LEU A 65 7.66 6.46 -1.96
C LEU A 65 7.42 5.08 -2.62
N ALA A 66 6.70 5.04 -3.74
CA ALA A 66 6.45 3.80 -4.47
C ALA A 66 7.74 3.14 -4.94
N LYS A 67 8.72 3.93 -5.43
CA LYS A 67 10.05 3.44 -5.80
C LYS A 67 10.76 2.84 -4.58
N LYS A 68 10.80 3.57 -3.46
CA LYS A 68 11.41 3.09 -2.21
C LYS A 68 10.77 1.77 -1.74
N TYR A 69 9.44 1.66 -1.76
CA TYR A 69 8.76 0.42 -1.38
C TYR A 69 9.03 -0.72 -2.36
N LYS A 70 9.11 -0.44 -3.67
CA LYS A 70 9.49 -1.43 -4.67
C LYS A 70 10.90 -1.97 -4.42
N ASP A 71 11.85 -1.08 -4.10
CA ASP A 71 13.23 -1.47 -3.82
C ASP A 71 13.31 -2.31 -2.53
N LEU A 72 12.60 -1.91 -1.47
CA LEU A 72 12.50 -2.70 -0.23
C LEU A 72 11.84 -4.07 -0.50
N TYR A 73 10.75 -4.10 -1.27
CA TYR A 73 10.07 -5.34 -1.62
C TYR A 73 10.94 -6.27 -2.46
N SER A 74 11.79 -5.72 -3.33
CA SER A 74 12.73 -6.50 -4.14
C SER A 74 13.82 -7.17 -3.31
N GLN A 75 14.13 -6.64 -2.11
CA GLN A 75 15.10 -7.22 -1.17
C GLN A 75 14.53 -8.41 -0.39
N ILE A 76 13.19 -8.56 -0.34
CA ILE A 76 12.57 -9.73 0.31
C ILE A 76 12.78 -10.94 -0.60
N PRO A 77 13.35 -12.07 -0.09
CA PRO A 77 13.51 -13.30 -0.86
C PRO A 77 12.18 -13.76 -1.50
N LEU A 78 12.25 -14.30 -2.71
CA LEU A 78 11.06 -14.67 -3.50
C LEU A 78 10.16 -15.65 -2.73
N GLU A 79 10.78 -16.60 -2.00
CA GLU A 79 10.12 -17.60 -1.17
C GLU A 79 9.26 -16.97 -0.05
N LYS A 80 9.66 -15.80 0.45
CA LYS A 80 8.93 -15.07 1.49
C LYS A 80 7.81 -14.16 0.96
N ARG A 81 7.66 -14.04 -0.37
CA ARG A 81 6.61 -13.25 -1.01
C ARG A 81 5.32 -14.06 -1.27
N THR A 82 5.27 -15.30 -0.81
CA THR A 82 4.16 -16.21 -1.08
C THR A 82 2.89 -15.78 -0.36
N ASN A 83 1.77 -15.96 -1.03
CA ASN A 83 0.46 -15.60 -0.51
C ASN A 83 -0.04 -16.64 0.51
N LEU A 84 -0.50 -16.20 1.69
CA LEU A 84 -1.07 -17.06 2.72
C LEU A 84 -2.33 -17.84 2.28
N THR A 85 -3.10 -17.31 1.34
CA THR A 85 -4.29 -18.00 0.82
C THR A 85 -3.95 -19.27 0.03
N GLY A 86 -2.69 -19.45 -0.35
CA GLY A 86 -2.17 -20.63 -1.03
C GLY A 86 -1.52 -21.66 -0.08
N ILE A 87 -1.70 -21.53 1.24
CA ILE A 87 -1.14 -22.47 2.20
C ILE A 87 -1.69 -23.87 1.96
N LYS A 88 -0.79 -24.77 1.63
CA LYS A 88 -1.08 -26.19 1.58
C LYS A 88 -0.65 -26.81 2.89
N MET A 89 -1.62 -27.26 3.69
CA MET A 89 -1.35 -27.90 4.99
C MET A 89 -0.41 -29.10 4.85
N ASP A 90 -0.50 -29.83 3.74
CA ASP A 90 0.38 -30.96 3.46
C ASP A 90 1.87 -30.54 3.37
N GLU A 91 2.15 -29.39 2.75
CA GLU A 91 3.50 -28.84 2.65
C GLU A 91 4.04 -28.44 4.03
N ILE A 92 3.20 -27.81 4.85
CA ILE A 92 3.60 -27.44 6.21
C ILE A 92 3.85 -28.67 7.08
N ASN A 93 2.96 -29.65 7.01
CA ASN A 93 3.11 -30.89 7.75
C ASN A 93 4.36 -31.68 7.30
N PHE A 94 4.65 -31.66 5.99
CA PHE A 94 5.89 -32.24 5.47
C PHE A 94 7.14 -31.54 6.02
N LYS A 95 7.17 -30.19 6.00
CA LYS A 95 8.27 -29.41 6.59
C LYS A 95 8.40 -29.65 8.08
N LEU A 96 7.27 -29.63 8.81
CA LEU A 96 7.22 -29.92 10.23
C LEU A 96 7.80 -31.30 10.56
N LYS A 97 7.46 -32.29 9.75
CA LYS A 97 8.00 -33.65 9.88
C LYS A 97 9.49 -33.69 9.58
N THR A 98 9.91 -33.21 8.43
CA THR A 98 11.29 -33.30 7.94
C THR A 98 12.28 -32.56 8.87
N ILE A 99 11.94 -31.31 9.25
CA ILE A 99 12.78 -30.54 10.16
C ILE A 99 12.71 -31.11 11.58
N GLY A 100 11.52 -31.53 12.01
CA GLY A 100 11.36 -32.17 13.32
C GLY A 100 12.16 -33.47 13.50
N ASP A 101 12.22 -34.29 12.46
CA ASP A 101 13.03 -35.51 12.46
C ASP A 101 14.53 -35.20 12.55
N LYS A 102 15.01 -34.16 11.88
CA LYS A 102 16.40 -33.69 11.96
C LYS A 102 16.83 -33.31 13.38
N PHE A 103 15.94 -32.73 14.17
CA PHE A 103 16.21 -32.29 15.54
C PHE A 103 15.67 -33.24 16.60
N TYR A 104 15.14 -34.40 16.19
CA TYR A 104 14.53 -35.39 17.09
C TYR A 104 13.35 -34.83 17.90
N ILE A 105 12.55 -33.98 17.26
CA ILE A 105 11.36 -33.42 17.87
C ILE A 105 10.21 -34.41 17.85
N THR A 106 9.51 -34.54 18.95
CA THR A 106 8.38 -35.46 19.15
C THR A 106 7.09 -34.69 19.47
N ASN A 107 5.94 -35.37 19.40
CA ASN A 107 4.60 -34.80 19.71
C ASN A 107 4.35 -33.43 19.07
N ARG A 108 4.57 -33.34 17.76
CA ARG A 108 4.41 -32.14 16.96
C ARG A 108 2.94 -31.88 16.63
N GLU A 109 2.43 -30.74 17.04
CA GLU A 109 1.08 -30.29 16.71
C GLU A 109 1.14 -28.83 16.29
N ILE A 110 0.54 -28.50 15.14
CA ILE A 110 0.42 -27.15 14.65
C ILE A 110 -1.06 -26.78 14.47
N LYS A 111 -1.45 -25.63 15.02
CA LYS A 111 -2.79 -25.05 14.84
C LYS A 111 -2.63 -23.72 14.12
N ILE A 112 -3.29 -23.59 12.97
CA ILE A 112 -3.27 -22.38 12.13
C ILE A 112 -4.70 -21.82 12.10
N ASN A 113 -4.86 -20.60 12.56
CA ASN A 113 -6.14 -19.91 12.49
C ASN A 113 -6.44 -19.43 11.06
N VAL A 114 -7.70 -19.10 10.79
CA VAL A 114 -8.08 -18.56 9.49
C VAL A 114 -7.38 -17.21 9.26
N PRO A 115 -6.75 -17.01 8.07
CA PRO A 115 -6.10 -15.75 7.77
C PRO A 115 -7.09 -14.58 7.74
N GLU A 116 -6.72 -13.48 8.36
CA GLU A 116 -7.49 -12.23 8.42
C GLU A 116 -6.76 -11.10 7.72
N ASN A 117 -7.52 -10.11 7.25
CA ASN A 117 -6.92 -8.88 6.73
C ASN A 117 -6.37 -8.04 7.89
N PHE A 118 -5.12 -7.61 7.77
CA PHE A 118 -4.52 -6.69 8.72
C PHE A 118 -5.10 -5.30 8.52
N LYS A 119 -5.70 -4.73 9.58
CA LYS A 119 -6.54 -3.52 9.50
C LYS A 119 -5.82 -2.21 9.88
N ASP A 120 -4.58 -2.27 10.37
CA ASP A 120 -3.87 -1.09 10.83
C ASP A 120 -3.57 -0.10 9.70
N GLU A 121 -3.84 1.16 9.94
CA GLU A 121 -3.82 2.26 8.97
C GLU A 121 -2.54 2.35 8.10
N PRO A 122 -1.28 2.20 8.62
CA PRO A 122 -0.10 2.34 7.79
C PRO A 122 0.02 1.26 6.70
N PHE A 123 -0.71 0.14 6.83
CA PHE A 123 -0.65 -1.01 5.92
C PHE A 123 -1.85 -1.10 4.97
N LYS A 124 -2.81 -0.17 5.06
CA LYS A 124 -3.91 -0.05 4.08
C LYS A 124 -3.40 0.47 2.73
N LEU A 125 -2.74 -0.37 1.98
CA LEU A 125 -2.39 -0.07 0.60
C LEU A 125 -3.59 -0.30 -0.31
N LYS A 126 -3.88 0.64 -1.21
CA LYS A 126 -5.00 0.53 -2.17
C LYS A 126 -4.88 -0.66 -3.14
N THR A 127 -3.70 -1.24 -3.25
CA THR A 127 -3.35 -2.26 -4.24
C THR A 127 -2.87 -3.58 -3.65
N MET A 128 -2.62 -3.63 -2.35
CA MET A 128 -2.12 -4.83 -1.66
C MET A 128 -2.80 -4.97 -0.31
N ASN A 129 -3.32 -6.14 -0.04
CA ASN A 129 -3.85 -6.51 1.27
C ASN A 129 -2.79 -7.31 2.02
N VAL A 130 -2.56 -6.93 3.28
CA VAL A 130 -1.75 -7.73 4.21
C VAL A 130 -2.68 -8.72 4.89
N LEU A 131 -2.37 -9.99 4.76
CA LEU A 131 -3.03 -11.06 5.49
C LEU A 131 -2.15 -11.48 6.66
N TYR A 132 -2.75 -11.79 7.77
CA TYR A 132 -2.06 -12.39 8.91
C TYR A 132 -2.87 -13.55 9.48
N THR A 133 -2.18 -14.50 10.08
CA THR A 133 -2.79 -15.57 10.84
C THR A 133 -1.99 -15.82 12.11
N SER A 134 -2.67 -16.20 13.18
CA SER A 134 -2.04 -16.67 14.41
C SER A 134 -1.81 -18.16 14.31
N VAL A 135 -0.61 -18.59 14.67
CA VAL A 135 -0.18 -19.99 14.65
C VAL A 135 0.30 -20.37 16.04
N VAL A 136 -0.14 -21.53 16.50
CA VAL A 136 0.31 -22.16 17.74
C VAL A 136 0.99 -23.47 17.37
N LEU A 137 2.24 -23.63 17.78
CA LEU A 137 3.05 -24.82 17.55
C LEU A 137 3.42 -25.44 18.91
N ASN A 138 2.95 -26.66 19.16
CA ASN A 138 3.31 -27.47 20.32
C ASN A 138 4.22 -28.59 19.89
N PHE A 139 5.28 -28.84 20.66
CA PHE A 139 6.19 -29.94 20.39
C PHE A 139 7.01 -30.31 21.64
N ARG A 140 7.68 -31.44 21.54
CA ARG A 140 8.61 -31.87 22.58
C ARG A 140 9.99 -32.10 21.99
N SER A 141 11.01 -31.70 22.75
CA SER A 141 12.43 -31.90 22.42
C SER A 141 13.17 -32.58 23.53
N TYR A 142 14.32 -33.15 23.24
CA TYR A 142 15.17 -33.72 24.25
C TYR A 142 15.93 -32.67 25.07
N THR A 143 16.31 -31.56 24.45
CA THR A 143 17.00 -30.44 25.08
C THR A 143 16.39 -29.10 24.63
N GLU A 144 16.61 -28.07 25.43
CA GLU A 144 16.17 -26.71 25.13
C GLU A 144 16.84 -26.18 23.86
N ASP A 145 18.15 -26.43 23.68
CA ASP A 145 18.86 -26.01 22.47
C ASP A 145 18.23 -26.58 21.18
N LYS A 146 17.86 -27.87 21.22
CA LYS A 146 17.16 -28.46 20.06
C LYS A 146 15.80 -27.88 19.82
N ALA A 147 15.09 -27.43 20.87
CA ALA A 147 13.83 -26.72 20.71
C ALA A 147 14.02 -25.40 19.97
N PHE A 148 15.03 -24.61 20.36
CA PHE A 148 15.32 -23.33 19.70
C PHE A 148 15.79 -23.50 18.25
N LEU A 149 16.72 -24.44 18.01
CA LEU A 149 17.23 -24.71 16.65
C LEU A 149 16.11 -25.18 15.70
N PHE A 150 15.25 -26.08 16.19
CA PHE A 150 14.09 -26.52 15.43
C PHE A 150 13.15 -25.37 15.12
N LEU A 151 12.79 -24.54 16.12
CA LEU A 151 11.88 -23.43 15.94
C LEU A 151 12.42 -22.41 14.94
N ASP A 152 13.70 -22.04 15.05
CA ASP A 152 14.36 -21.12 14.13
C ASP A 152 14.36 -21.63 12.69
N GLU A 153 14.76 -22.91 12.48
CA GLU A 153 14.77 -23.51 11.13
C GLU A 153 13.36 -23.68 10.58
N PHE A 154 12.40 -24.05 11.42
CA PHE A 154 11.00 -24.19 11.00
C PHE A 154 10.41 -22.85 10.61
N LEU A 155 10.56 -21.79 11.41
CA LEU A 155 10.07 -20.44 11.09
C LEU A 155 10.71 -19.90 9.81
N LYS A 156 12.00 -20.14 9.60
CA LYS A 156 12.71 -19.75 8.36
C LYS A 156 12.23 -20.52 7.13
N SER A 157 11.76 -21.75 7.30
CA SER A 157 11.24 -22.58 6.21
C SER A 157 9.85 -22.15 5.73
N LEU A 158 9.10 -21.43 6.57
CA LEU A 158 7.77 -20.96 6.20
C LEU A 158 7.86 -19.82 5.19
N ASN A 159 6.99 -19.89 4.20
CA ASN A 159 6.83 -18.82 3.22
C ASN A 159 6.17 -17.60 3.90
N GLY A 160 6.55 -16.38 3.50
CA GLY A 160 6.02 -15.15 4.10
C GLY A 160 6.86 -14.64 5.28
N TYR A 161 6.25 -13.89 6.17
CA TYR A 161 6.92 -13.23 7.28
C TYR A 161 6.37 -13.74 8.60
N THR A 162 7.23 -14.22 9.48
CA THR A 162 6.84 -14.75 10.79
C THR A 162 7.38 -13.87 11.91
N ILE A 163 6.55 -13.59 12.91
CA ILE A 163 6.92 -12.84 14.12
C ILE A 163 6.58 -13.70 15.33
N LEU A 164 7.61 -14.16 16.04
CA LEU A 164 7.41 -14.88 17.28
C LEU A 164 6.85 -13.95 18.35
N ILE A 165 5.74 -14.33 18.96
CA ILE A 165 5.02 -13.54 19.98
C ILE A 165 5.34 -14.07 21.37
N ASN A 166 5.26 -15.38 21.51
CA ASN A 166 5.45 -16.02 22.79
C ASN A 166 6.12 -17.38 22.60
N ILE A 167 6.97 -17.74 23.53
CA ILE A 167 7.55 -19.08 23.65
C ILE A 167 7.54 -19.48 25.12
N ASP A 168 6.92 -20.63 25.39
CA ASP A 168 6.88 -21.25 26.70
C ASP A 168 7.62 -22.59 26.63
N ILE A 169 8.75 -22.71 27.35
CA ILE A 169 9.57 -23.89 27.37
C ILE A 169 9.59 -24.41 28.80
N ARG A 170 9.18 -25.66 28.98
CA ARG A 170 9.11 -26.31 30.31
C ARG A 170 9.83 -27.64 30.27
N LYS A 171 10.77 -27.81 31.21
CA LYS A 171 11.36 -29.09 31.48
C LYS A 171 10.40 -29.90 32.35
N GLU A 172 9.86 -30.99 31.82
CA GLU A 172 8.86 -31.81 32.52
C GLU A 172 9.48 -32.86 33.46
N LYS A 173 10.67 -33.37 33.11
CA LYS A 173 11.33 -34.42 33.86
C LYS A 173 12.84 -34.17 33.96
N GLU A 174 13.42 -34.58 35.08
CA GLU A 174 14.87 -34.65 35.24
C GLU A 174 15.48 -35.71 34.30
N TYR A 175 16.72 -35.46 33.89
CA TYR A 175 17.46 -36.43 33.09
C TYR A 175 17.98 -37.56 34.01
N SER A 176 17.29 -38.70 33.99
CA SER A 176 17.81 -39.94 34.59
C SER A 176 18.81 -40.62 33.65
N SER A 177 19.64 -41.51 34.17
CA SER A 177 20.57 -42.31 33.34
C SER A 177 19.85 -43.10 32.25
N GLU A 178 18.66 -43.63 32.53
CA GLU A 178 17.81 -44.32 31.56
C GLU A 178 17.31 -43.37 30.48
N ASN A 179 16.87 -42.16 30.84
CA ASN A 179 16.45 -41.13 29.88
C ASN A 179 17.60 -40.69 28.97
N LEU A 180 18.81 -40.55 29.51
CA LEU A 180 20.00 -40.21 28.73
C LEU A 180 20.36 -41.31 27.71
N ILE A 181 20.24 -42.59 28.10
CA ILE A 181 20.40 -43.73 27.18
C ILE A 181 19.35 -43.67 26.06
N ASN A 182 18.08 -43.45 26.38
CA ASN A 182 17.03 -43.32 25.41
C ASN A 182 17.22 -42.11 24.46
N ILE A 183 17.66 -40.97 25.00
CA ILE A 183 18.02 -39.77 24.23
C ILE A 183 19.17 -40.08 23.26
N SER A 184 20.23 -40.73 23.72
CA SER A 184 21.39 -41.09 22.90
C SER A 184 21.01 -42.06 21.77
N ALA A 185 20.03 -42.91 22.01
CA ALA A 185 19.49 -43.87 21.03
C ALA A 185 18.43 -43.27 20.12
N GLY A 186 18.05 -41.96 20.28
CA GLY A 186 16.98 -41.32 19.55
C GLY A 186 15.58 -41.88 19.84
N LYS A 187 15.42 -42.54 21.01
CA LYS A 187 14.18 -43.22 21.42
C LYS A 187 13.48 -42.45 22.55
N GLY A 188 12.16 -42.56 22.57
CA GLY A 188 11.35 -42.00 23.65
C GLY A 188 10.75 -40.61 23.32
N ILE A 189 10.08 -40.04 24.32
CA ILE A 189 9.45 -38.73 24.24
C ILE A 189 10.39 -37.72 24.87
N GLY A 190 10.58 -36.57 24.21
CA GLY A 190 11.41 -35.49 24.75
C GLY A 190 10.94 -34.98 26.11
N ASN A 191 11.88 -34.62 26.99
CA ASN A 191 11.60 -34.14 28.35
C ASN A 191 11.28 -32.66 28.43
N VAL A 192 11.49 -31.92 27.34
CA VAL A 192 11.22 -30.49 27.25
C VAL A 192 9.99 -30.28 26.40
N SER A 193 8.92 -29.74 27.00
CA SER A 193 7.70 -29.34 26.31
C SER A 193 7.83 -27.88 25.88
N THR A 194 7.50 -27.59 24.64
CA THR A 194 7.57 -26.24 24.07
C THR A 194 6.25 -25.88 23.43
N LYS A 195 5.74 -24.69 23.76
CA LYS A 195 4.63 -24.04 23.09
C LYS A 195 5.14 -22.71 22.50
N ALA A 196 5.07 -22.58 21.17
CA ALA A 196 5.43 -21.35 20.47
C ALA A 196 4.19 -20.74 19.81
N GLU A 197 4.01 -19.44 19.99
CA GLU A 197 2.93 -18.67 19.35
C GLU A 197 3.55 -17.61 18.47
N PHE A 198 3.14 -17.55 17.21
CA PHE A 198 3.68 -16.59 16.26
C PHE A 198 2.60 -16.10 15.30
N TYR A 199 2.77 -14.87 14.81
CA TYR A 199 2.02 -14.36 13.70
C TYR A 199 2.72 -14.66 12.39
N TRP A 200 1.94 -15.04 11.39
CA TRP A 200 2.41 -15.32 10.05
C TRP A 200 1.74 -14.38 9.07
N TYR A 201 2.55 -13.54 8.40
CA TYR A 201 2.11 -12.49 7.50
C TYR A 201 2.41 -12.84 6.05
N SER A 202 1.51 -12.44 5.15
CA SER A 202 1.70 -12.51 3.71
C SER A 202 0.99 -11.37 3.01
N PHE A 203 1.33 -11.14 1.74
CA PHE A 203 0.74 -10.10 0.91
C PHE A 203 -0.13 -10.73 -0.16
N LYS A 204 -1.39 -10.28 -0.25
CA LYS A 204 -2.30 -10.64 -1.34
C LYS A 204 -2.45 -9.44 -2.27
N GLU A 205 -2.17 -9.63 -3.57
CA GLU A 205 -2.55 -8.66 -4.58
C GLU A 205 -4.07 -8.54 -4.65
N ASP A 206 -4.58 -7.32 -4.71
CA ASP A 206 -6.02 -7.11 -4.90
C ASP A 206 -6.38 -7.45 -6.35
N ASP A 207 -7.25 -8.44 -6.56
CA ASP A 207 -7.69 -8.86 -7.88
C ASP A 207 -8.35 -7.73 -8.68
N LYS A 208 -8.91 -6.71 -7.98
CA LYS A 208 -9.45 -5.49 -8.60
C LYS A 208 -8.37 -4.62 -9.25
N ALA A 209 -7.13 -4.66 -8.76
CA ALA A 209 -6.01 -3.92 -9.36
C ALA A 209 -5.60 -4.51 -10.72
N LYS A 210 -5.74 -5.82 -10.92
CA LYS A 210 -5.45 -6.48 -12.21
C LYS A 210 -6.40 -6.02 -13.32
N VAL A 211 -7.68 -5.79 -13.00
CA VAL A 211 -8.68 -5.31 -13.97
C VAL A 211 -8.41 -3.86 -14.40
N GLY A 212 -7.90 -3.02 -13.50
CA GLY A 212 -7.52 -1.63 -13.80
C GLY A 212 -6.33 -1.55 -14.75
N VAL A 213 -5.29 -2.33 -14.52
CA VAL A 213 -4.07 -2.34 -15.33
C VAL A 213 -4.33 -2.92 -16.74
N SER A 214 -5.18 -3.94 -16.86
CA SER A 214 -5.57 -4.49 -18.15
C SER A 214 -6.39 -3.50 -18.99
N LYS A 215 -7.29 -2.71 -18.37
CA LYS A 215 -8.06 -1.66 -19.05
C LYS A 215 -7.17 -0.50 -19.54
N ILE A 216 -6.18 -0.09 -18.76
CA ILE A 216 -5.24 0.98 -19.14
C ILE A 216 -4.35 0.51 -20.31
N ARG A 217 -3.85 -0.73 -20.27
CA ARG A 217 -3.06 -1.31 -21.37
C ARG A 217 -3.86 -1.43 -22.67
N SER A 218 -5.13 -1.83 -22.61
CA SER A 218 -5.98 -1.95 -23.79
C SER A 218 -6.36 -0.58 -24.38
N SER A 219 -6.48 0.48 -23.57
CA SER A 219 -6.71 1.84 -24.05
C SER A 219 -5.48 2.47 -24.70
N GLN A 220 -4.28 2.21 -24.18
CA GLN A 220 -3.03 2.70 -24.78
C GLN A 220 -2.73 2.05 -26.12
N ILE A 221 -2.97 0.73 -26.27
CA ILE A 221 -2.81 0.03 -27.55
C ILE A 221 -3.78 0.53 -28.61
N LYS A 222 -5.01 0.93 -28.23
CA LYS A 222 -5.97 1.53 -29.17
C LYS A 222 -5.53 2.89 -29.66
N THR A 223 -4.92 3.71 -28.82
CA THR A 223 -4.46 5.06 -29.19
C THR A 223 -3.23 5.01 -30.12
N GLU A 224 -2.31 4.07 -29.89
CA GLU A 224 -1.12 3.88 -30.75
C GLU A 224 -1.46 3.38 -32.16
N ASN A 225 -2.49 2.55 -32.28
CA ASN A 225 -2.95 2.06 -33.58
C ASN A 225 -3.72 3.11 -34.43
N VAL A 226 -4.31 4.11 -33.78
CA VAL A 226 -4.99 5.22 -34.48
C VAL A 226 -3.97 6.23 -35.06
N ILE A 227 -2.84 6.44 -34.37
CA ILE A 227 -1.78 7.37 -34.81
C ILE A 227 -0.97 6.79 -36.00
N LYS A 228 -0.92 5.47 -36.17
CA LYS A 228 -0.21 4.81 -37.28
C LYS A 228 -1.01 4.72 -38.59
N GLN A 229 -2.29 5.17 -38.59
CA GLN A 229 -3.15 5.15 -39.78
C GLN A 229 -3.46 6.56 -40.34
N GLN A 230 -2.83 7.59 -39.84
CA GLN A 230 -2.78 8.94 -40.44
C GLN A 230 -1.37 9.25 -40.96
#